data_6c1019bd704aff1defc7dc7036814fa2
#
_entry.id   6c1019bd704aff1defc7dc7036814fa2
#
_cell.length_a   1.000
_cell.length_b   1.000
_cell.length_c   1.000
_cell.angle_alpha   90.00
_cell.angle_beta   90.00
_cell.angle_gamma   90.00
#
_symmetry.space_group_name_H-M   'P 1'
#
loop_
_entity.id
_entity.type
_entity.pdbx_description
1 polymer ?
#
loop_
_entity_poly.entity_id
_entity_poly.type
_entity_poly.pdbx_seq_one_letter_code
_entity_poly.pdbx_strand_id
1 'polypeptide(L)'
;LEQAIAKINRAMAPHQLGFKEVVWFSQFAVKESVAEHYSVDDRVFLAGDACHVHSVNGGQGLNTGVADAFNLIWKLSMVIKGQASPALLKSYHAERQPVAQSVIDSSGELVRSTKFSATNTHAQDYVKIVEKRSGNITGMGIRYSEEGLAGTRMWDFVLNQGTEITRLYSLLDYARWTLFLFNDDECVVDVPPHVHVIRIGTQSENAQHWTRHAPYPGQAVLVRPDAYIEWVTPLHQVHSVLAEGVLTEFNLSH
;
A
#
# COMPACT_ATOMS: atom_id res chain seq x y z
N LEU A 1 2.81 -4.06 -38.49
CA LEU A 1 4.07 -4.74 -38.22
C LEU A 1 5.24 -4.06 -38.92
N GLU A 2 5.17 -3.82 -40.21
CA GLU A 2 6.25 -3.18 -41.00
C GLU A 2 6.68 -1.82 -40.43
N GLN A 3 5.72 -0.97 -40.05
CA GLN A 3 6.01 0.31 -39.42
C GLN A 3 6.74 0.15 -38.08
N ALA A 4 6.38 -0.89 -37.27
CA ALA A 4 7.07 -1.18 -36.04
C ALA A 4 8.50 -1.62 -36.25
N ILE A 5 8.76 -2.51 -37.24
CA ILE A 5 10.08 -2.95 -37.62
C ILE A 5 10.93 -1.76 -38.13
N ALA A 6 10.35 -0.91 -38.97
CA ALA A 6 11.04 0.28 -39.47
C ALA A 6 11.42 1.25 -38.33
N LYS A 7 10.54 1.41 -37.32
CA LYS A 7 10.81 2.25 -36.16
C LYS A 7 11.91 1.67 -35.29
N ILE A 8 11.91 0.34 -35.07
CA ILE A 8 12.96 -0.36 -34.31
C ILE A 8 14.33 -0.18 -35.05
N ASN A 9 14.40 -0.45 -36.34
CA ASN A 9 15.64 -0.31 -37.11
C ASN A 9 16.16 1.14 -37.13
N ARG A 10 15.25 2.13 -37.13
CA ARG A 10 15.65 3.54 -36.99
C ARG A 10 16.29 3.85 -35.66
N ALA A 11 15.72 3.31 -34.58
CA ALA A 11 16.22 3.50 -33.21
C ALA A 11 17.56 2.77 -32.97
N MET A 12 17.81 1.68 -33.72
CA MET A 12 19.04 0.87 -33.62
C MET A 12 20.15 1.30 -34.56
N ALA A 13 19.95 2.35 -35.35
CA ALA A 13 20.97 2.81 -36.27
C ALA A 13 22.33 3.06 -35.59
N PRO A 14 23.48 2.71 -36.21
CA PRO A 14 23.64 2.25 -37.61
C PRO A 14 23.33 0.75 -37.82
N HIS A 15 22.97 -0.01 -36.80
CA HIS A 15 22.69 -1.43 -36.90
C HIS A 15 21.30 -1.66 -37.52
N GLN A 16 21.20 -2.67 -38.36
CA GLN A 16 19.91 -3.18 -38.85
C GLN A 16 19.64 -4.57 -38.23
N LEU A 17 18.46 -4.70 -37.63
CA LEU A 17 18.04 -5.97 -37.04
C LEU A 17 17.23 -6.77 -38.06
N GLY A 18 17.64 -8.05 -38.27
CA GLY A 18 16.82 -9.05 -38.93
C GLY A 18 15.95 -9.78 -37.90
N PHE A 19 14.66 -9.88 -38.18
CA PHE A 19 13.73 -10.60 -37.32
C PHE A 19 13.58 -12.03 -37.83
N LYS A 20 13.92 -13.00 -36.99
CA LYS A 20 13.78 -14.43 -37.30
C LYS A 20 12.31 -14.87 -37.27
N GLU A 21 11.58 -14.36 -36.28
CA GLU A 21 10.19 -14.70 -36.04
C GLU A 21 9.53 -13.56 -35.28
N VAL A 22 8.23 -13.31 -35.51
CA VAL A 22 7.40 -12.42 -34.73
C VAL A 22 6.45 -13.29 -33.90
N VAL A 23 6.81 -13.52 -32.65
CA VAL A 23 6.03 -14.36 -31.73
C VAL A 23 4.71 -13.69 -31.37
N TRP A 24 4.72 -12.37 -31.20
CA TRP A 24 3.53 -11.62 -30.86
C TRP A 24 3.65 -10.16 -31.31
N PHE A 25 2.58 -9.61 -31.85
CA PHE A 25 2.44 -8.19 -32.15
C PHE A 25 0.99 -7.75 -31.95
N SER A 26 0.79 -6.69 -31.20
CA SER A 26 -0.50 -6.09 -30.99
C SER A 26 -0.41 -4.57 -31.05
N GLN A 27 -1.45 -3.95 -31.56
CA GLN A 27 -1.66 -2.51 -31.49
C GLN A 27 -2.79 -2.24 -30.51
N PHE A 28 -2.51 -1.47 -29.45
CA PHE A 28 -3.51 -1.09 -28.48
C PHE A 28 -3.49 0.41 -28.23
N ALA A 29 -4.66 0.97 -27.93
CA ALA A 29 -4.79 2.34 -27.48
C ALA A 29 -4.96 2.34 -25.97
N VAL A 30 -4.10 3.07 -25.27
CA VAL A 30 -4.25 3.24 -23.81
C VAL A 30 -5.43 4.16 -23.55
N LYS A 31 -6.41 3.66 -22.79
CA LYS A 31 -7.51 4.45 -22.22
C LYS A 31 -7.30 4.51 -20.74
N GLU A 32 -7.44 5.69 -20.16
CA GLU A 32 -7.42 5.88 -18.72
C GLU A 32 -8.87 5.88 -18.23
N SER A 33 -9.19 5.02 -17.26
CA SER A 33 -10.51 4.91 -16.67
C SER A 33 -10.46 4.30 -15.28
N VAL A 34 -11.42 4.71 -14.43
CA VAL A 34 -11.65 4.14 -13.09
C VAL A 34 -13.12 3.74 -13.02
N ALA A 35 -13.40 2.57 -12.47
CA ALA A 35 -14.75 2.16 -12.18
C ALA A 35 -15.35 3.07 -11.09
N GLU A 36 -16.61 3.43 -11.26
CA GLU A 36 -17.34 4.23 -10.29
C GLU A 36 -17.47 3.51 -8.95
N HIS A 37 -17.66 2.19 -8.99
CA HIS A 37 -17.79 1.34 -7.82
C HIS A 37 -16.82 0.15 -7.90
N TYR A 38 -16.11 -0.13 -6.80
CA TYR A 38 -15.22 -1.27 -6.68
C TYR A 38 -15.89 -2.49 -6.06
N SER A 39 -17.10 -2.29 -5.51
CA SER A 39 -17.91 -3.38 -4.98
C SER A 39 -19.38 -3.15 -5.29
N VAL A 40 -20.14 -4.25 -5.41
CA VAL A 40 -21.59 -4.27 -5.53
C VAL A 40 -22.13 -5.18 -4.43
N ASP A 41 -23.01 -4.64 -3.59
CA ASP A 41 -23.69 -5.34 -2.49
C ASP A 41 -22.73 -6.07 -1.53
N ASP A 42 -21.49 -5.59 -1.41
CA ASP A 42 -20.40 -6.21 -0.64
C ASP A 42 -20.19 -7.72 -0.93
N ARG A 43 -20.53 -8.14 -2.15
CA ARG A 43 -20.47 -9.53 -2.63
C ARG A 43 -19.68 -9.71 -3.92
N VAL A 44 -19.70 -8.69 -4.78
CA VAL A 44 -18.93 -8.67 -6.02
C VAL A 44 -17.88 -7.57 -5.89
N PHE A 45 -16.64 -7.90 -6.15
CA PHE A 45 -15.52 -6.97 -6.03
C PHE A 45 -14.70 -6.94 -7.32
N LEU A 46 -14.28 -5.75 -7.70
CA LEU A 46 -13.34 -5.52 -8.79
C LEU A 46 -11.97 -5.17 -8.18
N ALA A 47 -10.88 -5.65 -8.79
CA ALA A 47 -9.51 -5.35 -8.38
C ALA A 47 -8.60 -5.25 -9.60
N GLY A 48 -7.57 -4.39 -9.53
CA GLY A 48 -6.59 -4.20 -10.58
C GLY A 48 -7.22 -3.68 -11.88
N ASP A 49 -6.81 -4.22 -13.02
CA ASP A 49 -7.26 -3.78 -14.35
C ASP A 49 -8.77 -3.91 -14.58
N ALA A 50 -9.48 -4.70 -13.75
CA ALA A 50 -10.94 -4.77 -13.80
C ALA A 50 -11.62 -3.50 -13.28
N CYS A 51 -10.97 -2.72 -12.42
CA CYS A 51 -11.55 -1.50 -11.85
C CYS A 51 -10.79 -0.22 -12.23
N HIS A 52 -9.54 -0.30 -12.67
CA HIS A 52 -8.81 0.86 -13.17
C HIS A 52 -7.80 0.51 -14.26
N VAL A 53 -7.77 1.33 -15.28
CA VAL A 53 -6.78 1.25 -16.36
C VAL A 53 -6.13 2.62 -16.51
N HIS A 54 -4.82 2.66 -16.54
CA HIS A 54 -4.08 3.90 -16.69
C HIS A 54 -2.91 3.76 -17.67
N SER A 55 -2.31 4.89 -18.05
CA SER A 55 -1.18 4.93 -18.95
C SER A 55 0.01 4.13 -18.40
N VAL A 56 0.79 3.55 -19.29
CA VAL A 56 2.08 2.89 -18.96
C VAL A 56 3.12 3.86 -18.38
N ASN A 57 2.88 5.16 -18.51
CA ASN A 57 3.77 6.18 -17.97
C ASN A 57 3.73 6.17 -16.43
N GLY A 58 4.86 5.81 -15.83
CA GLY A 58 5.00 5.67 -14.38
C GLY A 58 5.00 4.23 -13.88
N GLY A 59 4.62 3.23 -14.69
CA GLY A 59 4.77 1.80 -14.38
C GLY A 59 4.01 1.32 -13.15
N GLN A 60 2.89 1.95 -12.76
CA GLN A 60 2.22 1.70 -11.48
C GLN A 60 1.06 0.69 -11.54
N GLY A 61 0.64 0.24 -12.73
CA GLY A 61 -0.54 -0.62 -12.88
C GLY A 61 -0.46 -1.89 -12.05
N LEU A 62 0.61 -2.66 -12.23
CA LEU A 62 0.81 -3.88 -11.48
C LEU A 62 0.83 -3.63 -9.95
N ASN A 63 1.57 -2.62 -9.52
CA ASN A 63 1.70 -2.32 -8.08
C ASN A 63 0.36 -1.92 -7.46
N THR A 64 -0.44 -1.11 -8.16
CA THR A 64 -1.77 -0.71 -7.71
C THR A 64 -2.71 -1.90 -7.63
N GLY A 65 -2.72 -2.76 -8.67
CA GLY A 65 -3.56 -3.96 -8.68
C GLY A 65 -3.18 -4.99 -7.62
N VAL A 66 -1.88 -5.20 -7.36
CA VAL A 66 -1.42 -6.05 -6.25
C VAL A 66 -1.86 -5.48 -4.90
N ALA A 67 -1.74 -4.15 -4.72
CA ALA A 67 -2.19 -3.50 -3.50
C ALA A 67 -3.71 -3.57 -3.31
N ASP A 68 -4.50 -3.49 -4.39
CA ASP A 68 -5.96 -3.71 -4.33
C ASP A 68 -6.28 -5.12 -3.85
N ALA A 69 -5.67 -6.12 -4.48
CA ALA A 69 -5.88 -7.52 -4.11
C ALA A 69 -5.50 -7.77 -2.64
N PHE A 70 -4.37 -7.23 -2.20
CA PHE A 70 -3.91 -7.41 -0.82
C PHE A 70 -4.84 -6.72 0.18
N ASN A 71 -5.27 -5.48 -0.11
CA ASN A 71 -6.24 -4.75 0.71
C ASN A 71 -7.58 -5.47 0.82
N LEU A 72 -8.06 -6.09 -0.25
CA LEU A 72 -9.33 -6.80 -0.28
C LEU A 72 -9.26 -8.17 0.43
N ILE A 73 -8.22 -8.96 0.17
CA ILE A 73 -8.17 -10.37 0.58
C ILE A 73 -8.13 -10.55 2.10
N TRP A 74 -7.38 -9.71 2.84
CA TRP A 74 -7.38 -9.82 4.29
C TRP A 74 -8.75 -9.46 4.89
N LYS A 75 -9.45 -8.46 4.34
CA LYS A 75 -10.80 -8.06 4.76
C LYS A 75 -11.80 -9.19 4.51
N LEU A 76 -11.77 -9.77 3.31
CA LEU A 76 -12.58 -10.94 2.98
C LEU A 76 -12.28 -12.12 3.91
N SER A 77 -11.00 -12.41 4.17
CA SER A 77 -10.60 -13.48 5.08
C SER A 77 -11.17 -13.29 6.49
N MET A 78 -11.09 -12.07 7.03
CA MET A 78 -11.63 -11.75 8.35
C MET A 78 -13.15 -11.94 8.40
N VAL A 79 -13.88 -11.43 7.40
CA VAL A 79 -15.34 -11.55 7.35
C VAL A 79 -15.79 -12.99 7.16
N ILE A 80 -15.16 -13.75 6.26
CA ILE A 80 -15.51 -15.15 6.02
C ILE A 80 -15.25 -16.03 7.26
N LYS A 81 -14.20 -15.72 8.02
CA LYS A 81 -13.87 -16.43 9.28
C LYS A 81 -14.73 -15.97 10.47
N GLY A 82 -15.64 -15.00 10.29
CA GLY A 82 -16.42 -14.43 11.38
C GLY A 82 -15.60 -13.61 12.38
N GLN A 83 -14.44 -13.13 11.98
CA GLN A 83 -13.52 -12.32 12.81
C GLN A 83 -13.76 -10.82 12.64
N ALA A 84 -14.56 -10.42 11.66
CA ALA A 84 -14.96 -9.04 11.41
C ALA A 84 -16.38 -8.96 10.84
N SER A 85 -17.03 -7.82 11.08
CA SER A 85 -18.32 -7.49 10.49
C SER A 85 -18.21 -7.34 8.95
N PRO A 86 -19.25 -7.70 8.17
CA PRO A 86 -19.32 -7.40 6.74
C PRO A 86 -19.12 -5.91 6.41
N ALA A 87 -19.38 -5.01 7.35
CA ALA A 87 -19.14 -3.57 7.17
C ALA A 87 -17.68 -3.25 6.82
N LEU A 88 -16.71 -4.09 7.25
CA LEU A 88 -15.30 -3.94 6.88
C LEU A 88 -15.08 -3.93 5.36
N LEU A 89 -15.89 -4.66 4.59
CA LEU A 89 -15.73 -4.74 3.13
C LEU A 89 -16.02 -3.42 2.42
N LYS A 90 -16.82 -2.54 3.01
CA LYS A 90 -17.11 -1.20 2.47
C LYS A 90 -15.87 -0.32 2.40
N SER A 91 -14.93 -0.51 3.33
CA SER A 91 -13.68 0.24 3.35
C SER A 91 -12.78 -0.05 2.14
N TYR A 92 -12.98 -1.18 1.44
CA TYR A 92 -12.19 -1.49 0.24
C TYR A 92 -12.34 -0.43 -0.84
N HIS A 93 -13.57 -0.10 -1.22
CA HIS A 93 -13.85 0.94 -2.20
C HIS A 93 -13.35 2.31 -1.72
N ALA A 94 -13.68 2.68 -0.47
CA ALA A 94 -13.31 3.97 0.10
C ALA A 94 -11.78 4.20 0.17
N GLU A 95 -11.01 3.14 0.40
CA GLU A 95 -9.55 3.22 0.46
C GLU A 95 -8.88 3.14 -0.92
N ARG A 96 -9.39 2.29 -1.83
CA ARG A 96 -8.65 1.96 -3.06
C ARG A 96 -9.02 2.79 -4.27
N GLN A 97 -10.28 3.19 -4.41
CA GLN A 97 -10.73 4.00 -5.53
C GLN A 97 -10.02 5.37 -5.59
N PRO A 98 -9.86 6.13 -4.48
CA PRO A 98 -9.13 7.40 -4.51
C PRO A 98 -7.65 7.24 -4.86
N VAL A 99 -7.02 6.14 -4.44
CA VAL A 99 -5.62 5.83 -4.80
C VAL A 99 -5.49 5.63 -6.31
N ALA A 100 -6.35 4.82 -6.92
CA ALA A 100 -6.34 4.61 -8.37
C ALA A 100 -6.62 5.90 -9.14
N GLN A 101 -7.56 6.74 -8.67
CA GLN A 101 -7.82 8.05 -9.26
C GLN A 101 -6.57 8.94 -9.22
N SER A 102 -5.87 8.99 -8.08
CA SER A 102 -4.61 9.74 -7.93
C SER A 102 -3.52 9.25 -8.89
N VAL A 103 -3.44 7.94 -9.15
CA VAL A 103 -2.50 7.37 -10.12
C VAL A 103 -2.84 7.84 -11.54
N ILE A 104 -4.12 7.83 -11.92
CA ILE A 104 -4.57 8.29 -13.25
C ILE A 104 -4.30 9.78 -13.43
N ASP A 105 -4.68 10.62 -12.48
CA ASP A 105 -4.48 12.06 -12.55
C ASP A 105 -3.00 12.40 -12.75
N SER A 106 -2.15 11.67 -12.02
CA SER A 106 -0.71 11.82 -12.07
C SER A 106 -0.10 11.29 -13.38
N SER A 107 -0.60 10.16 -13.92
CA SER A 107 -0.10 9.62 -15.20
C SER A 107 -0.48 10.55 -16.36
N GLY A 108 -1.68 11.12 -16.30
CA GLY A 108 -2.15 12.14 -17.25
C GLY A 108 -1.29 13.40 -17.23
N GLU A 109 -0.81 13.85 -16.07
CA GLU A 109 0.13 14.96 -15.97
C GLU A 109 1.47 14.66 -16.66
N LEU A 110 2.02 13.45 -16.44
CA LEU A 110 3.24 12.99 -17.11
C LEU A 110 3.05 12.92 -18.63
N VAL A 111 1.93 12.39 -19.12
CA VAL A 111 1.64 12.33 -20.56
C VAL A 111 1.55 13.73 -21.14
N ARG A 112 0.86 14.65 -20.49
CA ARG A 112 0.75 16.04 -20.94
C ARG A 112 2.12 16.73 -20.99
N SER A 113 2.94 16.57 -19.96
CA SER A 113 4.28 17.17 -19.91
C SER A 113 5.22 16.63 -20.99
N THR A 114 5.10 15.34 -21.34
CA THR A 114 5.99 14.71 -22.35
C THR A 114 5.49 14.86 -23.78
N LYS A 115 4.17 14.88 -24.03
CA LYS A 115 3.62 14.97 -25.39
C LYS A 115 3.50 16.40 -25.92
N PHE A 116 3.26 17.36 -25.05
CA PHE A 116 2.94 18.75 -25.48
C PHE A 116 4.09 19.74 -25.31
N SER A 117 5.20 19.33 -24.70
CA SER A 117 6.41 20.16 -24.56
C SER A 117 7.48 19.81 -25.56
N ALA A 118 7.15 19.84 -26.85
CA ALA A 118 8.08 19.45 -27.93
C ALA A 118 9.34 20.32 -28.04
N THR A 119 9.46 21.40 -27.28
CA THR A 119 10.59 22.34 -27.43
C THR A 119 11.31 22.72 -26.14
N ASN A 120 10.79 22.44 -24.91
CA ASN A 120 11.43 22.94 -23.69
C ASN A 120 11.23 22.10 -22.41
N THR A 121 10.88 20.83 -22.48
CA THR A 121 10.85 19.99 -21.27
C THR A 121 12.25 19.51 -20.95
N HIS A 122 12.87 20.08 -19.93
CA HIS A 122 14.15 19.61 -19.45
C HIS A 122 13.94 18.28 -18.70
N ALA A 123 14.88 17.33 -18.83
CA ALA A 123 14.88 16.08 -18.06
C ALA A 123 14.67 16.30 -16.55
N GLN A 124 15.07 17.45 -16.04
CA GLN A 124 14.89 17.89 -14.66
C GLN A 124 13.41 18.06 -14.26
N ASP A 125 12.53 18.47 -15.17
CA ASP A 125 11.11 18.63 -14.84
C ASP A 125 10.43 17.26 -14.71
N TYR A 126 10.82 16.30 -15.55
CA TYR A 126 10.39 14.91 -15.41
C TYR A 126 10.85 14.32 -14.06
N VAL A 127 12.11 14.52 -13.67
CA VAL A 127 12.68 14.04 -12.40
C VAL A 127 11.89 14.63 -11.22
N LYS A 128 11.59 15.93 -11.21
CA LYS A 128 10.78 16.56 -10.15
C LYS A 128 9.38 15.93 -10.00
N ILE A 129 8.72 15.63 -11.12
CA ILE A 129 7.41 14.95 -11.09
C ILE A 129 7.54 13.56 -10.49
N VAL A 130 8.58 12.80 -10.86
CA VAL A 130 8.83 11.45 -10.32
C VAL A 130 9.18 11.52 -8.84
N GLU A 131 10.03 12.46 -8.41
CA GLU A 131 10.38 12.65 -7.01
C GLU A 131 9.15 13.00 -6.15
N LYS A 132 8.32 13.93 -6.60
CA LYS A 132 7.05 14.27 -5.92
C LYS A 132 6.13 13.06 -5.75
N ARG A 133 6.24 12.06 -6.62
CA ARG A 133 5.40 10.86 -6.65
C ARG A 133 6.06 9.64 -6.00
N SER A 134 7.30 9.75 -5.54
CA SER A 134 8.07 8.62 -5.02
C SER A 134 7.34 7.86 -3.90
N GLY A 135 6.64 8.57 -3.02
CA GLY A 135 5.81 7.99 -1.97
C GLY A 135 4.67 7.12 -2.52
N ASN A 136 3.98 7.57 -3.56
CA ASN A 136 2.90 6.80 -4.19
C ASN A 136 3.45 5.61 -4.99
N ILE A 137 4.58 5.79 -5.68
CA ILE A 137 5.24 4.73 -6.45
C ILE A 137 5.68 3.58 -5.54
N THR A 138 6.25 3.90 -4.39
CA THR A 138 6.69 2.91 -3.39
C THR A 138 5.54 2.37 -2.53
N GLY A 139 4.37 2.99 -2.58
CA GLY A 139 3.25 2.72 -1.70
C GLY A 139 3.41 3.27 -0.27
N MET A 140 4.58 3.82 0.07
CA MET A 140 4.83 4.39 1.41
C MET A 140 4.13 5.72 1.66
N GLY A 141 3.77 6.43 0.60
CA GLY A 141 3.03 7.70 0.68
C GLY A 141 1.51 7.55 0.58
N ILE A 142 1.00 6.33 0.43
CA ILE A 142 -0.45 6.06 0.40
C ILE A 142 -0.98 6.19 1.83
N ARG A 143 -2.09 6.93 1.98
CA ARG A 143 -2.78 7.15 3.26
C ARG A 143 -4.25 6.85 3.10
N TYR A 144 -4.83 6.22 4.12
CA TYR A 144 -6.27 5.90 4.20
C TYR A 144 -7.00 6.75 5.25
N SER A 145 -6.27 7.56 6.02
CA SER A 145 -6.79 8.54 6.98
C SER A 145 -5.92 9.78 6.98
N GLU A 146 -6.50 10.93 7.28
CA GLU A 146 -5.80 12.20 7.47
C GLU A 146 -5.36 12.42 8.93
N GLU A 147 -5.74 11.53 9.85
CA GLU A 147 -5.49 11.67 11.28
C GLU A 147 -4.14 11.08 11.69
N GLY A 148 -3.19 11.92 12.02
CA GLY A 148 -1.90 11.53 12.60
C GLY A 148 -1.16 10.46 11.79
N LEU A 149 -0.84 9.34 12.42
CA LEU A 149 -0.21 8.17 11.80
C LEU A 149 -1.21 7.10 11.34
N ALA A 150 -2.47 7.19 11.75
CA ALA A 150 -3.52 6.27 11.31
C ALA A 150 -3.64 6.31 9.77
N GLY A 151 -3.91 5.16 9.19
CA GLY A 151 -4.02 5.02 7.73
C GLY A 151 -2.70 5.15 6.95
N THR A 152 -1.55 5.36 7.63
CA THR A 152 -0.23 5.32 6.99
C THR A 152 0.36 3.92 7.05
N ARG A 153 1.26 3.61 6.12
CA ARG A 153 1.97 2.34 6.15
C ARG A 153 2.96 2.31 7.31
N MET A 154 2.97 1.21 8.07
CA MET A 154 3.95 0.97 9.13
C MET A 154 5.36 0.96 8.56
N TRP A 155 6.30 1.57 9.26
CA TRP A 155 7.71 1.58 8.86
C TRP A 155 8.39 0.24 9.15
N ASP A 156 9.24 -0.18 8.23
CA ASP A 156 10.02 -1.41 8.38
C ASP A 156 11.38 -1.12 9.01
N PHE A 157 11.46 -1.30 10.33
CA PHE A 157 12.69 -1.08 11.09
C PHE A 157 13.52 -2.35 11.20
N VAL A 158 14.82 -2.14 11.38
CA VAL A 158 15.72 -3.19 11.84
C VAL A 158 15.60 -3.31 13.36
N LEU A 159 15.40 -4.51 13.84
CA LEU A 159 15.25 -4.87 15.25
C LEU A 159 16.35 -5.85 15.63
N ASN A 160 16.98 -5.62 16.79
CA ASN A 160 17.92 -6.57 17.38
C ASN A 160 17.20 -7.39 18.44
N GLN A 161 17.21 -8.71 18.29
CA GLN A 161 16.69 -9.65 19.26
C GLN A 161 17.85 -10.50 19.78
N GLY A 162 18.54 -10.01 20.81
CA GLY A 162 19.80 -10.58 21.26
C GLY A 162 20.89 -10.47 20.19
N THR A 163 21.37 -11.59 19.67
CA THR A 163 22.37 -11.65 18.58
C THR A 163 21.74 -11.68 17.19
N GLU A 164 20.42 -11.81 17.09
CA GLU A 164 19.71 -11.87 15.81
C GLU A 164 19.22 -10.50 15.37
N ILE A 165 19.43 -10.22 14.08
CA ILE A 165 18.91 -9.03 13.42
C ILE A 165 17.67 -9.44 12.63
N THR A 166 16.55 -8.79 12.91
CA THR A 166 15.30 -9.00 12.18
C THR A 166 14.73 -7.68 11.70
N ARG A 167 13.71 -7.73 10.84
CA ARG A 167 12.98 -6.55 10.40
C ARG A 167 11.56 -6.58 10.97
N LEU A 168 10.99 -5.40 11.22
CA LEU A 168 9.64 -5.31 11.77
C LEU A 168 8.62 -6.04 10.89
N TYR A 169 8.73 -5.93 9.57
CA TYR A 169 7.80 -6.61 8.65
C TYR A 169 7.87 -8.14 8.74
N SER A 170 8.99 -8.71 9.16
CA SER A 170 9.11 -10.15 9.41
C SER A 170 8.30 -10.62 10.62
N LEU A 171 7.89 -9.69 11.48
CA LEU A 171 7.07 -9.97 12.66
C LEU A 171 5.57 -9.80 12.38
N LEU A 172 5.20 -9.18 11.26
CA LEU A 172 3.79 -9.02 10.90
C LEU A 172 3.17 -10.36 10.52
N ASP A 173 1.96 -10.58 11.02
CA ASP A 173 1.13 -11.70 10.62
C ASP A 173 0.07 -11.21 9.63
N TYR A 174 0.28 -11.50 8.36
CA TYR A 174 -0.63 -11.04 7.30
C TYR A 174 -2.03 -11.67 7.33
N ALA A 175 -2.28 -12.61 8.27
CA ALA A 175 -3.59 -13.21 8.52
C ALA A 175 -4.28 -12.63 9.77
N ARG A 176 -3.59 -11.83 10.58
CA ARG A 176 -4.06 -11.26 11.85
C ARG A 176 -3.63 -9.81 11.99
N TRP A 177 -4.33 -9.09 12.84
CA TRP A 177 -3.86 -7.80 13.32
C TRP A 177 -2.60 -7.96 14.18
N THR A 178 -1.71 -6.98 14.17
CA THR A 178 -0.51 -6.99 15.02
C THR A 178 -0.51 -5.77 15.93
N LEU A 179 -0.58 -6.00 17.23
CA LEU A 179 -0.47 -4.96 18.25
C LEU A 179 0.97 -4.89 18.75
N PHE A 180 1.67 -3.83 18.39
CA PHE A 180 3.00 -3.54 18.94
C PHE A 180 2.89 -2.73 20.22
N LEU A 181 3.57 -3.18 21.28
CA LEU A 181 3.75 -2.46 22.53
C LEU A 181 5.20 -2.03 22.65
N PHE A 182 5.44 -0.71 22.60
CA PHE A 182 6.78 -0.16 22.56
C PHE A 182 7.25 0.29 23.94
N ASN A 183 8.43 -0.21 24.37
CA ASN A 183 9.06 0.07 25.65
C ASN A 183 8.21 -0.34 26.87
N ASP A 184 7.48 -1.44 26.74
CA ASP A 184 6.77 -2.01 27.85
C ASP A 184 6.96 -3.52 27.92
N ASP A 185 7.59 -3.98 29.01
CA ASP A 185 7.76 -5.40 29.27
C ASP A 185 6.64 -5.95 30.20
N GLU A 186 5.80 -5.08 30.79
CA GLU A 186 4.84 -5.43 31.86
C GLU A 186 3.36 -5.27 31.48
N CYS A 187 3.01 -4.51 30.45
CA CYS A 187 1.60 -4.28 30.08
C CYS A 187 0.93 -5.58 29.62
N VAL A 188 0.00 -6.07 30.43
CA VAL A 188 -0.83 -7.24 30.08
C VAL A 188 -2.06 -6.75 29.34
N VAL A 189 -2.18 -7.07 28.06
CA VAL A 189 -3.36 -6.75 27.26
C VAL A 189 -4.15 -8.03 26.97
N ASP A 190 -5.46 -7.96 27.16
CA ASP A 190 -6.39 -9.00 26.72
C ASP A 190 -6.90 -8.63 25.32
N VAL A 191 -6.62 -9.47 24.36
CA VAL A 191 -6.96 -9.23 22.94
C VAL A 191 -7.59 -10.48 22.34
N PRO A 192 -8.46 -10.33 21.32
CA PRO A 192 -9.02 -11.45 20.59
C PRO A 192 -7.94 -12.31 19.91
N PRO A 193 -8.19 -13.62 19.63
CA PRO A 193 -7.23 -14.53 19.03
C PRO A 193 -6.70 -14.10 17.64
N HIS A 194 -7.42 -13.23 16.95
CA HIS A 194 -7.02 -12.67 15.68
C HIS A 194 -6.14 -11.42 15.77
N VAL A 195 -5.70 -11.08 17.00
CA VAL A 195 -4.70 -10.04 17.25
C VAL A 195 -3.43 -10.66 17.81
N HIS A 196 -2.33 -10.47 17.12
CA HIS A 196 -1.00 -10.89 17.57
C HIS A 196 -0.35 -9.77 18.36
N VAL A 197 0.08 -10.01 19.58
CA VAL A 197 0.75 -9.01 20.44
C VAL A 197 2.25 -9.21 20.39
N ILE A 198 2.97 -8.14 20.06
CA ILE A 198 4.44 -8.12 20.00
C ILE A 198 4.94 -7.01 20.91
N ARG A 199 5.84 -7.37 21.84
CA ARG A 199 6.50 -6.42 22.74
C ARG A 199 7.88 -6.09 22.22
N ILE A 200 8.19 -4.82 22.22
CA ILE A 200 9.49 -4.32 21.76
C ILE A 200 10.08 -3.50 22.90
N GLY A 201 11.02 -4.11 23.61
CA GLY A 201 11.63 -3.56 24.82
C GLY A 201 12.61 -2.41 24.56
N THR A 202 13.01 -1.74 25.64
CA THR A 202 13.93 -0.58 25.66
C THR A 202 15.39 -0.91 25.35
N GLN A 203 15.79 -2.17 25.43
CA GLN A 203 17.18 -2.62 25.25
C GLN A 203 17.60 -2.81 23.79
N SER A 204 16.75 -2.48 22.84
CA SER A 204 17.15 -2.47 21.43
C SER A 204 18.15 -1.32 21.19
N GLU A 205 19.36 -1.65 20.76
CA GLU A 205 20.38 -0.64 20.37
C GLU A 205 19.88 0.32 19.28
N ASN A 206 18.76 0.01 18.66
CA ASN A 206 18.07 0.83 17.66
C ASN A 206 17.00 1.78 18.22
N ALA A 207 16.90 1.94 19.54
CA ALA A 207 15.95 2.90 20.16
C ALA A 207 16.15 4.33 19.61
N GLN A 208 17.36 4.70 19.19
CA GLN A 208 17.62 6.00 18.55
C GLN A 208 17.05 6.09 17.12
N HIS A 209 16.91 4.98 16.39
CA HIS A 209 16.26 4.96 15.06
C HIS A 209 14.75 5.11 15.17
N TRP A 210 14.18 4.62 16.27
CA TRP A 210 12.76 4.70 16.59
C TRP A 210 12.28 6.14 16.79
N THR A 211 13.05 6.95 17.51
CA THR A 211 12.71 8.34 17.84
C THR A 211 12.64 9.26 16.63
N ARG A 212 13.22 8.87 15.50
CA ARG A 212 13.20 9.70 14.27
C ARG A 212 12.06 9.39 13.31
N HIS A 213 11.54 8.16 13.28
CA HIS A 213 10.69 7.69 12.18
C HIS A 213 9.51 6.82 12.62
N ALA A 214 9.38 6.49 13.90
CA ALA A 214 8.35 5.61 14.43
C ALA A 214 7.57 6.24 15.58
N PRO A 215 6.49 5.58 16.04
CA PRO A 215 5.79 5.93 17.27
C PRO A 215 6.75 6.08 18.42
N TYR A 216 6.52 7.08 19.25
CA TYR A 216 7.35 7.37 20.41
C TYR A 216 7.36 6.20 21.40
N PRO A 217 8.45 6.01 22.17
CA PRO A 217 8.50 5.07 23.27
C PRO A 217 7.29 5.27 24.22
N GLY A 218 6.75 4.17 24.74
CA GLY A 218 5.55 4.22 25.59
C GLY A 218 4.24 4.29 24.82
N GLN A 219 4.24 3.89 23.54
CA GLN A 219 3.02 3.81 22.74
C GLN A 219 2.68 2.37 22.33
N ALA A 220 1.39 2.15 22.13
CA ALA A 220 0.84 0.98 21.48
C ALA A 220 0.42 1.34 20.05
N VAL A 221 0.71 0.44 19.10
CA VAL A 221 0.39 0.62 17.68
C VAL A 221 -0.32 -0.61 17.17
N LEU A 222 -1.56 -0.46 16.73
CA LEU A 222 -2.29 -1.51 16.05
C LEU A 222 -2.03 -1.42 14.55
N VAL A 223 -1.54 -2.52 13.99
CA VAL A 223 -1.20 -2.63 12.56
C VAL A 223 -2.11 -3.67 11.90
N ARG A 224 -2.66 -3.28 10.78
CA ARG A 224 -3.52 -4.13 9.94
C ARG A 224 -2.72 -5.23 9.25
N PRO A 225 -3.38 -6.32 8.78
CA PRO A 225 -2.70 -7.36 7.98
C PRO A 225 -1.99 -6.83 6.73
N ASP A 226 -2.45 -5.73 6.14
CA ASP A 226 -1.81 -5.09 4.97
C ASP A 226 -0.71 -4.08 5.34
N ALA A 227 -0.24 -4.13 6.59
CA ALA A 227 0.84 -3.30 7.13
C ALA A 227 0.51 -1.80 7.24
N TYR A 228 -0.76 -1.42 7.26
CA TYR A 228 -1.17 -0.06 7.58
C TYR A 228 -1.48 0.09 9.06
N ILE A 229 -1.13 1.25 9.62
CA ILE A 229 -1.43 1.59 11.01
C ILE A 229 -2.92 1.89 11.11
N GLU A 230 -3.61 1.18 12.02
CA GLU A 230 -5.00 1.47 12.33
C GLU A 230 -5.11 2.61 13.33
N TRP A 231 -4.36 2.49 14.43
CA TRP A 231 -4.25 3.54 15.43
C TRP A 231 -2.93 3.49 16.19
N VAL A 232 -2.61 4.63 16.82
CA VAL A 232 -1.50 4.80 17.75
C VAL A 232 -2.05 5.42 19.03
N THR A 233 -1.72 4.86 20.18
CA THR A 233 -2.16 5.38 21.48
C THR A 233 -1.05 5.25 22.54
N PRO A 234 -1.00 6.12 23.56
CA PRO A 234 -0.15 5.89 24.72
C PRO A 234 -0.46 4.56 25.41
N LEU A 235 0.55 3.85 25.91
CA LEU A 235 0.36 2.55 26.57
C LEU A 235 -0.65 2.56 27.71
N HIS A 236 -0.67 3.62 28.52
CA HIS A 236 -1.63 3.75 29.63
C HIS A 236 -3.11 3.86 29.16
N GLN A 237 -3.35 4.14 27.88
CA GLN A 237 -4.68 4.22 27.27
C GLN A 237 -5.05 2.98 26.46
N VAL A 238 -4.13 2.03 26.27
CA VAL A 238 -4.38 0.88 25.38
C VAL A 238 -5.61 0.07 25.78
N HIS A 239 -5.85 -0.11 27.08
CA HIS A 239 -7.02 -0.83 27.57
C HIS A 239 -8.34 -0.12 27.26
N SER A 240 -8.41 1.22 27.42
CA SER A 240 -9.61 1.98 27.06
C SER A 240 -9.87 1.94 25.57
N VAL A 241 -8.84 2.12 24.74
CA VAL A 241 -8.98 2.06 23.27
C VAL A 241 -9.42 0.67 22.81
N LEU A 242 -8.89 -0.41 23.39
CA LEU A 242 -9.34 -1.77 23.10
C LEU A 242 -10.78 -2.02 23.57
N ALA A 243 -11.19 -1.45 24.70
CA ALA A 243 -12.53 -1.60 25.26
C ALA A 243 -13.59 -0.75 24.54
N GLU A 244 -13.23 0.44 24.07
CA GLU A 244 -14.12 1.35 23.32
C GLU A 244 -14.46 0.82 21.91
N GLY A 245 -13.78 -0.26 21.51
CA GLY A 245 -14.25 -1.05 20.40
C GLY A 245 -13.75 -0.62 19.04
N VAL A 246 -12.54 -0.10 18.92
CA VAL A 246 -11.88 -0.03 17.60
C VAL A 246 -11.77 -1.42 16.98
N LEU A 247 -11.76 -2.48 17.80
CA LEU A 247 -12.00 -3.85 17.35
C LEU A 247 -13.49 -4.23 17.32
N THR A 248 -14.40 -3.46 17.94
CA THR A 248 -15.85 -3.81 18.04
C THR A 248 -16.67 -3.32 16.87
N GLU A 249 -16.26 -2.30 16.12
CA GLU A 249 -16.84 -2.06 14.78
C GLU A 249 -16.62 -3.26 13.85
N PHE A 250 -15.64 -4.11 14.20
CA PHE A 250 -15.33 -5.34 13.51
C PHE A 250 -15.78 -6.60 14.25
N ASN A 251 -16.23 -6.50 15.51
CA ASN A 251 -16.73 -7.63 16.26
C ASN A 251 -18.19 -7.93 15.93
N LEU A 252 -18.42 -9.17 15.54
CA LEU A 252 -19.73 -9.79 15.67
C LEU A 252 -20.02 -9.91 17.20
N SER A 253 -21.02 -9.18 17.69
CA SER A 253 -21.70 -9.58 18.91
C SER A 253 -22.12 -11.04 18.78
N HIS A 254 -21.79 -11.86 19.76
CA HIS A 254 -22.12 -13.27 19.90
C HIS A 254 -23.55 -13.63 19.50
#